data_1104dcd482f74d1b2e83d7aa7207a0e7
#
_entry.id   1104dcd482f74d1b2e83d7aa7207a0e7
#
_cell.length_a   1.000
_cell.length_b   1.000
_cell.length_c   1.000
_cell.angle_alpha   90.00
_cell.angle_beta   90.00
_cell.angle_gamma   90.00
#
_symmetry.space_group_name_H-M   'P 1'
#
loop_
_entity.id
_entity.type
_entity.pdbx_description
1 polymer ?
#
loop_
_entity_poly.entity_id
_entity_poly.type
_entity_poly.pdbx_seq_one_letter_code
_entity_poly.pdbx_strand_id
1 'polypeptide(L)'
;LVDAHNPSWDYKPEFEGYKSQQKTTDPTIWEKDSIVWYSQELTRKLGDKRFAGYVTGFGYGNRDVSGDPGKNNGLTHSWLASSLKISPEGQVRFVRDLLSQKLPVSEAAQRTTVSILPHFEAGYWDVQGKTGTGSFIDARGAKAPLGWFIGWATHKERRIVFARMTAGGKKGEQPAGPAARDAFLKALPDLAKAF
;
A
#
# COMPACT_ATOMS: atom_id res chain seq x y z
N LEU A 1 11.99 3.98 9.42
CA LEU A 1 11.61 2.88 10.34
C LEU A 1 12.86 2.28 10.95
N VAL A 2 12.82 2.03 12.25
CA VAL A 2 13.96 1.43 12.98
C VAL A 2 13.77 -0.09 13.05
N ASP A 3 12.56 -0.55 13.39
CA ASP A 3 12.17 -1.96 13.40
C ASP A 3 10.64 -2.13 13.32
N ALA A 4 10.14 -3.34 13.59
CA ALA A 4 8.71 -3.67 13.49
C ALA A 4 7.81 -2.93 14.50
N HIS A 5 8.36 -2.40 15.58
CA HIS A 5 7.64 -1.75 16.68
C HIS A 5 8.11 -0.32 16.98
N ASN A 6 9.15 0.17 16.30
CA ASN A 6 9.69 1.52 16.49
C ASN A 6 9.78 2.29 15.15
N PRO A 7 9.45 3.59 15.16
CA PRO A 7 8.94 4.35 16.31
C PRO A 7 7.49 4.03 16.66
N SER A 8 7.15 4.03 17.94
CA SER A 8 5.76 4.00 18.41
C SER A 8 5.33 5.41 18.81
N TRP A 9 4.20 5.88 18.26
CA TRP A 9 3.67 7.22 18.50
C TRP A 9 2.21 7.18 18.90
N ASP A 10 1.84 8.09 19.81
CA ASP A 10 0.44 8.31 20.19
C ASP A 10 -0.26 9.17 19.13
N TYR A 11 -1.56 8.87 18.91
CA TYR A 11 -2.42 9.73 18.12
C TYR A 11 -2.60 11.08 18.85
N LYS A 12 -2.59 12.16 18.08
CA LYS A 12 -2.88 13.51 18.57
C LYS A 12 -4.08 14.09 17.85
N PRO A 13 -4.91 14.91 18.55
CA PRO A 13 -6.12 15.48 17.95
C PRO A 13 -5.91 16.31 16.65
N GLU A 14 -4.70 16.88 16.48
CA GLU A 14 -4.32 17.61 15.28
C GLU A 14 -4.02 16.75 14.06
N PHE A 15 -3.91 15.42 14.22
CA PHE A 15 -3.65 14.50 13.12
C PHE A 15 -4.94 14.17 12.37
N GLU A 16 -4.85 14.12 11.04
CA GLU A 16 -5.94 13.64 10.21
C GLU A 16 -6.12 12.13 10.39
N GLY A 17 -7.35 11.69 10.66
CA GLY A 17 -7.60 10.26 10.80
C GLY A 17 -9.06 9.94 11.13
N TYR A 18 -9.53 8.81 10.64
CA TYR A 18 -10.81 8.25 11.04
C TYR A 18 -10.76 7.79 12.51
N LYS A 19 -11.90 7.72 13.17
CA LYS A 19 -12.00 7.28 14.57
C LYS A 19 -11.28 5.94 14.84
N SER A 20 -11.34 5.00 13.89
CA SER A 20 -10.63 3.71 13.98
C SER A 20 -9.11 3.81 13.90
N GLN A 21 -8.58 4.94 13.45
CA GLN A 21 -7.14 5.22 13.34
C GLN A 21 -6.59 6.03 14.52
N GLN A 22 -7.45 6.47 15.45
CA GLN A 22 -7.08 7.30 16.60
C GLN A 22 -6.56 6.42 17.74
N LYS A 23 -5.36 5.89 17.59
CA LYS A 23 -4.70 4.99 18.54
C LYS A 23 -3.19 5.10 18.46
N THR A 24 -2.50 4.70 19.55
CA THR A 24 -1.05 4.49 19.53
C THR A 24 -0.68 3.53 18.41
N THR A 25 0.30 3.89 17.61
CA THR A 25 0.64 3.17 16.39
C THR A 25 2.15 2.98 16.27
N ASP A 26 2.54 1.77 15.94
CA ASP A 26 3.88 1.36 15.53
C ASP A 26 3.87 0.91 14.05
N PRO A 27 5.02 0.56 13.44
CA PRO A 27 5.07 0.11 12.05
C PRO A 27 4.18 -1.10 11.74
N THR A 28 4.05 -2.06 12.64
CA THR A 28 3.20 -3.25 12.45
C THR A 28 1.71 -2.89 12.45
N ILE A 29 1.28 -2.06 13.40
CA ILE A 29 -0.10 -1.54 13.48
C ILE A 29 -0.40 -0.66 12.27
N TRP A 30 0.56 0.19 11.87
CA TRP A 30 0.45 1.06 10.70
C TRP A 30 0.15 0.27 9.43
N GLU A 31 0.94 -0.74 9.12
CA GLU A 31 0.73 -1.55 7.90
C GLU A 31 -0.56 -2.39 7.99
N LYS A 32 -0.84 -2.99 9.15
CA LYS A 32 -2.06 -3.78 9.36
C LYS A 32 -3.33 -2.96 9.16
N ASP A 33 -3.41 -1.80 9.81
CA ASP A 33 -4.65 -1.01 9.93
C ASP A 33 -4.69 0.19 8.97
N SER A 34 -3.65 0.37 8.13
CA SER A 34 -3.55 1.48 7.15
C SER A 34 -3.69 2.85 7.82
N ILE A 35 -2.88 3.11 8.85
CA ILE A 35 -2.96 4.34 9.65
C ILE A 35 -2.40 5.52 8.87
N VAL A 36 -3.27 6.35 8.30
CA VAL A 36 -2.90 7.47 7.42
C VAL A 36 -2.06 8.51 8.14
N TRP A 37 -2.48 8.95 9.33
CA TRP A 37 -1.74 9.95 10.08
C TRP A 37 -0.29 9.52 10.38
N TYR A 38 -0.06 8.22 10.63
CA TYR A 38 1.28 7.70 10.85
C TYR A 38 2.15 7.80 9.59
N SER A 39 1.59 7.48 8.42
CA SER A 39 2.25 7.71 7.12
C SER A 39 2.64 9.17 6.93
N GLN A 40 1.72 10.08 7.24
CA GLN A 40 1.93 11.52 7.10
C GLN A 40 3.04 12.03 8.04
N GLU A 41 3.07 11.55 9.29
CA GLU A 41 4.15 11.89 10.22
C GLU A 41 5.51 11.33 9.78
N LEU A 42 5.55 10.11 9.27
CA LEU A 42 6.77 9.54 8.69
C LEU A 42 7.30 10.40 7.54
N THR A 43 6.43 10.82 6.61
CA THR A 43 6.85 11.65 5.47
C THR A 43 7.24 13.05 5.91
N ARG A 44 6.56 13.67 6.89
CA ARG A 44 6.97 14.95 7.48
C ARG A 44 8.38 14.88 8.09
N LYS A 45 8.67 13.80 8.84
CA LYS A 45 10.03 13.58 9.40
C LYS A 45 11.08 13.28 8.32
N LEU A 46 10.68 12.66 7.23
CA LEU A 46 11.56 12.39 6.10
C LEU A 46 11.90 13.66 5.31
N GLY A 47 10.92 14.54 5.13
CA GLY A 47 10.98 15.78 4.35
C GLY A 47 10.88 15.56 2.84
N ASP A 48 10.48 16.61 2.12
CA ASP A 48 10.15 16.56 0.68
C ASP A 48 11.28 15.99 -0.18
N LYS A 49 12.51 16.47 0.04
CA LYS A 49 13.67 16.05 -0.77
C LYS A 49 13.93 14.55 -0.67
N ARG A 50 13.90 14.00 0.54
CA ARG A 50 14.16 12.57 0.76
C ARG A 50 12.99 11.73 0.26
N PHE A 51 11.75 12.16 0.51
CA PHE A 51 10.56 11.47 0.03
C PHE A 51 10.57 11.36 -1.51
N ALA A 52 10.73 12.48 -2.23
CA ALA A 52 10.87 12.49 -3.68
C ALA A 52 12.06 11.64 -4.17
N GLY A 53 13.19 11.69 -3.45
CA GLY A 53 14.37 10.88 -3.73
C GLY A 53 14.10 9.38 -3.65
N TYR A 54 13.38 8.91 -2.63
CA TYR A 54 12.99 7.51 -2.50
C TYR A 54 12.00 7.08 -3.60
N VAL A 55 10.96 7.87 -3.86
CA VAL A 55 9.97 7.56 -4.91
C VAL A 55 10.66 7.46 -6.29
N THR A 56 11.59 8.36 -6.57
CA THR A 56 12.41 8.35 -7.79
C THR A 56 13.35 7.16 -7.83
N GLY A 57 14.10 6.92 -6.75
CA GLY A 57 15.06 5.82 -6.65
C GLY A 57 14.42 4.43 -6.76
N PHE A 58 13.21 4.28 -6.26
CA PHE A 58 12.41 3.05 -6.44
C PHE A 58 11.84 2.90 -7.84
N GLY A 59 11.90 3.93 -8.69
CA GLY A 59 11.20 3.94 -9.97
C GLY A 59 9.68 3.79 -9.81
N TYR A 60 9.12 4.29 -8.70
CA TYR A 60 7.74 4.04 -8.31
C TYR A 60 6.75 4.86 -9.13
N GLY A 61 5.99 4.18 -9.98
CA GLY A 61 4.94 4.77 -10.79
C GLY A 61 5.39 5.94 -11.66
N ASN A 62 4.56 6.99 -11.71
CA ASN A 62 4.85 8.24 -12.44
C ASN A 62 5.82 9.18 -11.69
N ARG A 63 6.22 8.84 -10.46
CA ARG A 63 7.13 9.62 -9.59
C ARG A 63 6.62 11.01 -9.23
N ASP A 64 5.36 11.31 -9.47
CA ASP A 64 4.77 12.61 -9.18
C ASP A 64 4.31 12.68 -7.72
N VAL A 65 5.06 13.42 -6.92
CA VAL A 65 4.80 13.66 -5.50
C VAL A 65 4.28 15.08 -5.22
N SER A 66 3.72 15.76 -6.24
CA SER A 66 3.23 17.15 -6.10
C SER A 66 1.98 17.28 -5.22
N GLY A 67 1.19 16.21 -5.11
CA GLY A 67 -0.07 16.23 -4.35
C GLY A 67 -1.26 16.77 -5.14
N ASP A 68 -2.24 17.29 -4.42
CA ASP A 68 -3.44 17.86 -5.03
C ASP A 68 -3.15 19.22 -5.68
N PRO A 69 -3.70 19.49 -6.87
CA PRO A 69 -3.49 20.75 -7.55
C PRO A 69 -3.79 21.96 -6.65
N GLY A 70 -2.82 22.87 -6.53
CA GLY A 70 -2.94 24.10 -5.77
C GLY A 70 -2.92 23.99 -4.24
N LYS A 71 -2.75 22.77 -3.65
CA LYS A 71 -2.78 22.57 -2.20
C LYS A 71 -1.41 22.47 -1.53
N ASN A 72 -0.33 22.32 -2.28
CA ASN A 72 1.03 22.15 -1.73
C ASN A 72 1.11 21.06 -0.64
N ASN A 73 0.40 19.94 -0.85
CA ASN A 73 0.25 18.87 0.14
C ASN A 73 0.90 17.53 -0.30
N GLY A 74 1.79 17.58 -1.29
CA GLY A 74 2.39 16.38 -1.89
C GLY A 74 3.05 15.44 -0.90
N LEU A 75 3.75 16.01 0.09
CA LEU A 75 4.44 15.26 1.14
C LEU A 75 3.51 14.35 1.96
N THR A 76 2.25 14.70 2.09
CA THR A 76 1.28 13.99 2.94
C THR A 76 0.10 13.38 2.20
N HIS A 77 -0.11 13.74 0.92
CA HIS A 77 -1.32 13.35 0.18
C HIS A 77 -1.04 12.77 -1.21
N SER A 78 0.19 12.85 -1.75
CA SER A 78 0.45 12.40 -3.12
C SER A 78 -0.03 10.98 -3.42
N TRP A 79 0.02 10.06 -2.44
CA TRP A 79 -0.46 8.67 -2.57
C TRP A 79 -1.94 8.46 -2.23
N LEU A 80 -2.65 9.48 -1.73
CA LEU A 80 -4.06 9.40 -1.32
C LEU A 80 -5.01 9.72 -2.47
N ALA A 81 -4.98 8.91 -3.54
CA ALA A 81 -5.75 9.11 -4.77
C ALA A 81 -5.46 10.48 -5.43
N SER A 82 -4.23 10.95 -5.36
CA SER A 82 -3.76 12.24 -5.85
C SER A 82 -2.76 12.09 -7.01
N SER A 83 -1.61 12.77 -6.96
CA SER A 83 -0.65 12.85 -8.07
C SER A 83 0.14 11.56 -8.32
N LEU A 84 0.51 10.82 -7.26
CA LEU A 84 1.33 9.62 -7.39
C LEU A 84 0.49 8.42 -7.88
N LYS A 85 0.78 7.96 -9.09
CA LYS A 85 0.05 6.88 -9.76
C LYS A 85 0.99 5.76 -10.19
N ILE A 86 0.50 4.52 -10.10
CA ILE A 86 1.26 3.33 -10.52
C ILE A 86 0.33 2.31 -11.18
N SER A 87 0.83 1.59 -12.19
CA SER A 87 0.09 0.50 -12.84
C SER A 87 0.19 -0.81 -12.05
N PRO A 88 -0.69 -1.80 -12.29
CA PRO A 88 -0.56 -3.14 -11.70
C PRO A 88 0.80 -3.78 -11.99
N GLU A 89 1.32 -3.67 -13.21
CA GLU A 89 2.64 -4.18 -13.58
C GLU A 89 3.76 -3.46 -12.82
N GLY A 90 3.60 -2.14 -12.62
CA GLY A 90 4.53 -1.35 -11.80
C GLY A 90 4.57 -1.84 -10.35
N GLN A 91 3.41 -2.15 -9.76
CA GLN A 91 3.32 -2.73 -8.41
C GLN A 91 3.98 -4.10 -8.32
N VAL A 92 3.74 -4.98 -9.32
CA VAL A 92 4.40 -6.30 -9.35
C VAL A 92 5.91 -6.16 -9.42
N ARG A 93 6.44 -5.25 -10.26
CA ARG A 93 7.90 -4.99 -10.31
C ARG A 93 8.42 -4.51 -8.97
N PHE A 94 7.78 -3.51 -8.36
CA PHE A 94 8.20 -2.97 -7.07
C PHE A 94 8.21 -4.04 -5.97
N VAL A 95 7.17 -4.88 -5.87
CA VAL A 95 7.11 -5.97 -4.87
C VAL A 95 8.19 -7.03 -5.14
N ARG A 96 8.47 -7.37 -6.41
CA ARG A 96 9.57 -8.28 -6.76
C ARG A 96 10.93 -7.72 -6.35
N ASP A 97 11.16 -6.44 -6.57
CA ASP A 97 12.41 -5.78 -6.20
C ASP A 97 12.56 -5.72 -4.67
N LEU A 98 11.50 -5.45 -3.93
CA LEU A 98 11.46 -5.53 -2.46
C LEU A 98 11.82 -6.93 -1.96
N LEU A 99 11.18 -7.98 -2.49
CA LEU A 99 11.42 -9.36 -2.08
C LEU A 99 12.82 -9.87 -2.46
N SER A 100 13.40 -9.32 -3.52
CA SER A 100 14.75 -9.64 -3.99
C SER A 100 15.82 -8.72 -3.41
N GLN A 101 15.46 -7.81 -2.49
CA GLN A 101 16.35 -6.84 -1.84
C GLN A 101 17.10 -5.93 -2.84
N LYS A 102 16.45 -5.60 -3.96
CA LYS A 102 17.01 -4.77 -5.04
C LYS A 102 16.68 -3.28 -4.93
N LEU A 103 15.81 -2.89 -3.99
CA LEU A 103 15.51 -1.48 -3.79
C LEU A 103 16.73 -0.75 -3.18
N PRO A 104 16.97 0.53 -3.54
CA PRO A 104 18.13 1.30 -3.10
C PRO A 104 18.01 1.78 -1.63
N VAL A 105 17.76 0.86 -0.73
CA VAL A 105 17.71 1.03 0.72
C VAL A 105 18.36 -0.19 1.38
N SER A 106 18.65 -0.11 2.69
CA SER A 106 19.29 -1.23 3.38
C SER A 106 18.46 -2.52 3.29
N GLU A 107 19.14 -3.66 3.22
CA GLU A 107 18.47 -4.96 3.27
C GLU A 107 17.64 -5.13 4.55
N ALA A 108 18.12 -4.62 5.68
CA ALA A 108 17.39 -4.64 6.93
C ALA A 108 16.04 -3.91 6.82
N ALA A 109 15.99 -2.74 6.17
CA ALA A 109 14.75 -2.01 5.94
C ALA A 109 13.78 -2.82 5.06
N GLN A 110 14.29 -3.46 4.00
CA GLN A 110 13.46 -4.30 3.11
C GLN A 110 12.92 -5.53 3.84
N ARG A 111 13.75 -6.23 4.62
CA ARG A 111 13.32 -7.37 5.45
C ARG A 111 12.28 -6.97 6.49
N THR A 112 12.49 -5.87 7.21
CA THR A 112 11.50 -5.36 8.19
C THR A 112 10.18 -5.02 7.52
N THR A 113 10.20 -4.37 6.35
CA THR A 113 8.97 -4.07 5.59
C THR A 113 8.22 -5.36 5.25
N VAL A 114 8.91 -6.39 4.77
CA VAL A 114 8.30 -7.70 4.48
C VAL A 114 7.70 -8.33 5.73
N SER A 115 8.39 -8.28 6.87
CA SER A 115 7.97 -8.96 8.11
C SER A 115 6.75 -8.36 8.80
N ILE A 116 6.43 -7.08 8.53
CA ILE A 116 5.29 -6.39 9.16
C ILE A 116 4.02 -6.39 8.31
N LEU A 117 4.09 -6.88 7.06
CA LEU A 117 2.91 -6.94 6.21
C LEU A 117 1.89 -7.98 6.71
N PRO A 118 0.59 -7.69 6.64
CA PRO A 118 -0.46 -8.61 7.06
C PRO A 118 -0.41 -9.95 6.31
N HIS A 119 -0.72 -11.02 7.04
CA HIS A 119 -0.85 -12.38 6.52
C HIS A 119 -2.32 -12.77 6.34
N PHE A 120 -2.59 -13.57 5.32
CA PHE A 120 -3.88 -14.13 4.97
C PHE A 120 -3.70 -15.56 4.47
N GLU A 121 -4.76 -16.34 4.48
CA GLU A 121 -4.79 -17.70 3.94
C GLU A 121 -5.72 -17.80 2.72
N ALA A 122 -5.33 -18.56 1.72
CA ALA A 122 -6.15 -18.87 0.55
C ALA A 122 -5.96 -20.34 0.16
N GLY A 123 -6.76 -21.23 0.76
CA GLY A 123 -6.53 -22.66 0.69
C GLY A 123 -5.22 -23.01 1.40
N TYR A 124 -4.28 -23.56 0.64
CA TYR A 124 -2.94 -23.90 1.15
C TYR A 124 -1.86 -22.84 0.82
N TRP A 125 -2.28 -21.66 0.35
CA TRP A 125 -1.37 -20.53 0.11
C TRP A 125 -1.30 -19.63 1.34
N ASP A 126 -0.09 -19.37 1.82
CA ASP A 126 0.21 -18.25 2.71
C ASP A 126 0.36 -16.98 1.86
N VAL A 127 -0.43 -15.96 2.18
CA VAL A 127 -0.51 -14.72 1.40
C VAL A 127 -0.12 -13.56 2.28
N GLN A 128 0.88 -12.79 1.86
CA GLN A 128 1.20 -11.51 2.49
C GLN A 128 0.89 -10.38 1.54
N GLY A 129 0.32 -9.30 2.05
CA GLY A 129 -0.01 -8.18 1.18
C GLY A 129 -0.71 -7.03 1.85
N LYS A 130 -0.87 -5.96 1.07
CA LYS A 130 -1.44 -4.70 1.51
C LYS A 130 -2.63 -4.30 0.65
N THR A 131 -3.70 -3.89 1.30
CA THR A 131 -4.87 -3.30 0.65
C THR A 131 -4.72 -1.80 0.49
N GLY A 132 -5.35 -1.25 -0.55
CA GLY A 132 -5.52 0.18 -0.74
C GLY A 132 -6.95 0.49 -1.15
N THR A 133 -7.57 1.48 -0.53
CA THR A 133 -8.90 1.99 -0.91
C THR A 133 -8.78 3.43 -1.35
N GLY A 134 -9.31 3.74 -2.51
CA GLY A 134 -9.28 5.08 -3.09
C GLY A 134 -10.46 5.32 -4.00
N SER A 135 -10.33 6.33 -4.84
CA SER A 135 -11.29 6.68 -5.88
C SER A 135 -10.58 7.31 -7.06
N PHE A 136 -11.23 7.31 -8.20
CA PHE A 136 -10.78 8.02 -9.41
C PHE A 136 -11.97 8.69 -10.09
N ILE A 137 -11.71 9.60 -11.01
CA ILE A 137 -12.75 10.18 -11.85
C ILE A 137 -12.84 9.34 -13.12
N ASP A 138 -14.01 8.79 -13.38
CA ASP A 138 -14.27 7.95 -14.56
C ASP A 138 -14.41 8.80 -15.84
N ALA A 139 -14.54 8.15 -16.98
CA ALA A 139 -14.68 8.82 -18.27
C ALA A 139 -15.95 9.72 -18.38
N ARG A 140 -16.90 9.59 -17.47
CA ARG A 140 -18.11 10.39 -17.39
C ARG A 140 -17.97 11.55 -16.42
N GLY A 141 -16.80 11.75 -15.81
CA GLY A 141 -16.55 12.77 -14.77
C GLY A 141 -17.10 12.39 -13.38
N ALA A 142 -17.56 11.15 -13.19
CA ALA A 142 -18.08 10.69 -11.91
C ALA A 142 -17.00 10.07 -11.02
N LYS A 143 -17.09 10.33 -9.70
CA LYS A 143 -16.20 9.69 -8.73
C LYS A 143 -16.57 8.22 -8.56
N ALA A 144 -15.64 7.33 -8.87
CA ALA A 144 -15.80 5.89 -8.82
C ALA A 144 -14.82 5.25 -7.83
N PRO A 145 -15.18 4.11 -7.18
CA PRO A 145 -14.31 3.43 -6.23
C PRO A 145 -13.10 2.78 -6.93
N LEU A 146 -11.97 2.76 -6.20
CA LEU A 146 -10.74 2.09 -6.58
C LEU A 146 -10.27 1.22 -5.42
N GLY A 147 -10.09 -0.07 -5.68
CA GLY A 147 -9.57 -1.03 -4.71
C GLY A 147 -8.27 -1.67 -5.20
N TRP A 148 -7.30 -1.80 -4.28
CA TRP A 148 -6.04 -2.49 -4.50
C TRP A 148 -5.85 -3.61 -3.49
N PHE A 149 -5.26 -4.71 -3.95
CA PHE A 149 -4.60 -5.70 -3.12
C PHE A 149 -3.31 -6.14 -3.83
N ILE A 150 -2.17 -5.87 -3.21
CA ILE A 150 -0.84 -6.17 -3.75
C ILE A 150 -0.07 -7.02 -2.75
N GLY A 151 0.80 -7.89 -3.24
CA GLY A 151 1.60 -8.73 -2.37
C GLY A 151 2.14 -9.97 -3.07
N TRP A 152 2.30 -11.02 -2.30
CA TRP A 152 2.73 -12.33 -2.80
C TRP A 152 2.03 -13.46 -2.06
N ALA A 153 1.96 -14.61 -2.72
CA ALA A 153 1.46 -15.86 -2.18
C ALA A 153 2.55 -16.93 -2.25
N THR A 154 2.72 -17.68 -1.18
CA THR A 154 3.73 -18.76 -1.08
C THR A 154 3.06 -20.09 -0.78
N HIS A 155 3.43 -21.13 -1.53
CA HIS A 155 3.08 -22.51 -1.24
C HIS A 155 4.25 -23.43 -1.59
N LYS A 156 4.83 -24.11 -0.60
CA LYS A 156 6.06 -24.89 -0.75
C LYS A 156 7.18 -24.00 -1.34
N GLU A 157 7.78 -24.41 -2.45
CA GLU A 157 8.84 -23.66 -3.15
C GLU A 157 8.32 -22.62 -4.15
N ARG A 158 6.99 -22.56 -4.37
CA ARG A 158 6.37 -21.63 -5.33
C ARG A 158 6.05 -20.31 -4.66
N ARG A 159 6.38 -19.21 -5.35
CA ARG A 159 5.98 -17.86 -4.98
C ARG A 159 5.36 -17.15 -6.17
N ILE A 160 4.19 -16.58 -5.97
CA ILE A 160 3.46 -15.77 -6.95
C ILE A 160 3.41 -14.34 -6.41
N VAL A 161 3.95 -13.38 -7.15
CA VAL A 161 3.78 -11.94 -6.85
C VAL A 161 2.59 -11.42 -7.65
N PHE A 162 1.71 -10.68 -7.00
CA PHE A 162 0.47 -10.23 -7.61
C PHE A 162 0.16 -8.75 -7.32
N ALA A 163 -0.61 -8.16 -8.22
CA ALA A 163 -1.30 -6.90 -8.01
C ALA A 163 -2.71 -7.00 -8.59
N ARG A 164 -3.71 -6.96 -7.71
CA ARG A 164 -5.12 -6.89 -8.10
C ARG A 164 -5.62 -5.47 -7.93
N MET A 165 -6.15 -4.91 -9.01
CA MET A 165 -6.83 -3.63 -9.01
C MET A 165 -8.30 -3.84 -9.41
N THR A 166 -9.22 -3.19 -8.71
CA THR A 166 -10.63 -3.08 -9.10
C THR A 166 -10.98 -1.61 -9.24
N ALA A 167 -11.56 -1.24 -10.36
CA ALA A 167 -11.89 0.15 -10.66
C ALA A 167 -13.34 0.25 -11.17
N GLY A 168 -14.10 1.20 -10.65
CA GLY A 168 -15.48 1.45 -11.05
C GLY A 168 -16.51 0.61 -10.29
N GLY A 169 -17.74 0.56 -10.83
CA GLY A 169 -18.87 -0.07 -10.17
C GLY A 169 -19.55 0.83 -9.11
N LYS A 170 -20.57 0.29 -8.44
CA LYS A 170 -21.22 0.98 -7.31
C LYS A 170 -20.38 0.83 -6.04
N LYS A 171 -20.42 1.84 -5.18
CA LYS A 171 -19.85 1.75 -3.84
C LYS A 171 -20.58 0.63 -3.08
N GLY A 172 -19.84 -0.41 -2.69
CA GLY A 172 -20.37 -1.50 -1.87
C GLY A 172 -20.40 -1.12 -0.39
N GLU A 173 -20.91 -2.02 0.43
CA GLU A 173 -20.88 -1.90 1.90
C GLU A 173 -19.45 -1.97 2.45
N GLN A 174 -18.64 -2.87 1.88
CA GLN A 174 -17.24 -3.03 2.22
C GLN A 174 -16.36 -2.03 1.44
N PRO A 175 -15.29 -1.47 2.04
CA PRO A 175 -14.30 -0.66 1.34
C PRO A 175 -13.67 -1.43 0.16
N ALA A 176 -13.38 -0.73 -0.94
CA ALA A 176 -12.94 -1.35 -2.19
C ALA A 176 -11.63 -2.16 -2.08
N GLY A 177 -10.70 -1.76 -1.23
CA GLY A 177 -9.45 -2.51 -0.99
C GLY A 177 -9.68 -3.87 -0.34
N PRO A 178 -10.32 -3.97 0.84
CA PRO A 178 -10.75 -5.24 1.43
C PRO A 178 -11.57 -6.11 0.47
N ALA A 179 -12.51 -5.53 -0.29
CA ALA A 179 -13.28 -6.28 -1.28
C ALA A 179 -12.39 -6.89 -2.39
N ALA A 180 -11.39 -6.13 -2.87
CA ALA A 180 -10.41 -6.61 -3.85
C ALA A 180 -9.56 -7.75 -3.29
N ARG A 181 -9.15 -7.66 -2.01
CA ARG A 181 -8.44 -8.73 -1.28
C ARG A 181 -9.27 -10.00 -1.21
N ASP A 182 -10.48 -9.92 -0.69
CA ASP A 182 -11.33 -11.07 -0.43
C ASP A 182 -11.66 -11.80 -1.73
N ALA A 183 -11.95 -11.05 -2.80
CA ALA A 183 -12.16 -11.62 -4.13
C ALA A 183 -10.89 -12.30 -4.70
N PHE A 184 -9.70 -11.75 -4.43
CA PHE A 184 -8.43 -12.37 -4.83
C PHE A 184 -8.17 -13.65 -4.04
N LEU A 185 -8.28 -13.62 -2.71
CA LEU A 185 -8.03 -14.79 -1.85
C LEU A 185 -8.95 -15.96 -2.23
N LYS A 186 -10.22 -15.68 -2.53
CA LYS A 186 -11.17 -16.68 -3.01
C LYS A 186 -10.76 -17.29 -4.35
N ALA A 187 -10.23 -16.50 -5.27
CA ALA A 187 -9.88 -16.94 -6.62
C ALA A 187 -8.49 -17.58 -6.73
N LEU A 188 -7.56 -17.27 -5.81
CA LEU A 188 -6.15 -17.65 -5.89
C LEU A 188 -5.92 -19.17 -6.06
N PRO A 189 -6.61 -20.09 -5.34
CA PRO A 189 -6.38 -21.52 -5.51
C PRO A 189 -6.63 -22.01 -6.95
N ASP A 190 -7.62 -21.44 -7.64
CA ASP A 190 -7.91 -21.79 -9.02
C ASP A 190 -7.01 -21.07 -10.02
N LEU A 191 -6.75 -19.80 -9.82
CA LEU A 191 -5.80 -19.03 -10.64
C LEU A 191 -4.41 -19.68 -10.65
N ALA A 192 -3.94 -20.14 -9.49
CA ALA A 192 -2.61 -20.73 -9.34
C ALA A 192 -2.42 -22.10 -10.03
N LYS A 193 -3.52 -22.74 -10.49
CA LYS A 193 -3.46 -23.96 -11.31
C LYS A 193 -3.00 -23.68 -12.75
N ALA A 194 -3.14 -22.43 -13.21
CA ALA A 194 -2.82 -22.02 -14.58
C ALA A 194 -1.33 -21.68 -14.78
N PHE A 195 -0.56 -21.66 -13.73
CA PHE A 195 0.89 -21.36 -13.70
C PHE A 195 1.65 -22.54 -13.09
#